data_1ed59deaa8c82b18d6cc7a544227169b
#
_entry.id   1ed59deaa8c82b18d6cc7a544227169b
#
_cell.length_a   1.000
_cell.length_b   1.000
_cell.length_c   1.000
_cell.angle_alpha   90.00
_cell.angle_beta   90.00
_cell.angle_gamma   90.00
#
_symmetry.space_group_name_H-M   'P 1'
#
loop_
_entity.id
_entity.type
_entity.pdbx_description
1 polymer ?
#
loop_
_entity_poly.entity_id
_entity_poly.type
_entity_poly.pdbx_seq_one_letter_code
_entity_poly.pdbx_strand_id
1 'polypeptide(L)'
;MKHYFIINPIAGRHDSSETLEERIDKIFCERSDTYLIYITKGPNDATFFIKKTSIENEQSKNPEDITFYICGGDGTCFEAVNGIVGYPHSRMTIVPVGSCNDFLKVLKGYDFMNIEALVNGEEQNIDVLKVNDRYSLNVANIGFDAKVNYDCVRFRYKYKTVKQSYTHAIVRNLFKKLGDKVKITVDD
;
A
#
# COMPACT_ATOMS: atom_id res chain seq x y z
N MET A 1 -8.05 -16.63 -13.17
CA MET A 1 -7.68 -15.59 -12.17
C MET A 1 -7.15 -14.37 -12.91
N LYS A 2 -7.40 -13.17 -12.39
CA LYS A 2 -6.88 -11.91 -12.97
C LYS A 2 -5.83 -11.30 -12.04
N HIS A 3 -4.73 -10.86 -12.60
CA HIS A 3 -3.60 -10.26 -11.87
C HIS A 3 -3.45 -8.79 -12.26
N TYR A 4 -3.45 -7.90 -11.25
CA TYR A 4 -3.29 -6.45 -11.47
C TYR A 4 -2.07 -5.95 -10.71
N PHE A 5 -1.07 -5.47 -11.43
CA PHE A 5 0.14 -4.88 -10.86
C PHE A 5 -0.03 -3.37 -10.76
N ILE A 6 -0.11 -2.88 -9.54
CA ILE A 6 -0.30 -1.45 -9.24
C ILE A 6 1.05 -0.85 -8.92
N ILE A 7 1.67 -0.17 -9.88
CA ILE A 7 3.02 0.37 -9.74
C ILE A 7 2.95 1.85 -9.38
N ASN A 8 3.60 2.20 -8.27
CA ASN A 8 3.81 3.59 -7.90
C ASN A 8 5.22 4.03 -8.36
N PRO A 9 5.33 4.83 -9.45
CA PRO A 9 6.62 5.17 -10.06
C PRO A 9 7.51 6.05 -9.17
N ILE A 10 6.92 6.74 -8.18
CA ILE A 10 7.66 7.57 -7.23
C ILE A 10 8.01 6.86 -5.92
N ALA A 11 7.68 5.57 -5.80
CA ALA A 11 8.06 4.78 -4.63
C ALA A 11 9.56 4.46 -4.65
N GLY A 12 10.20 4.57 -3.49
CA GLY A 12 11.63 4.26 -3.36
C GLY A 12 12.55 5.41 -3.76
N ARG A 13 13.73 5.06 -4.27
CA ARG A 13 14.78 6.02 -4.65
C ARG A 13 14.81 6.31 -6.14
N HIS A 14 14.38 5.36 -6.94
CA HIS A 14 14.38 5.43 -8.41
C HIS A 14 13.04 4.86 -8.90
N ASP A 15 12.61 5.32 -10.06
CA ASP A 15 11.50 4.71 -10.77
C ASP A 15 11.91 3.30 -11.20
N SER A 16 11.18 2.31 -10.69
CA SER A 16 11.41 0.89 -11.00
C SER A 16 10.37 0.32 -11.96
N SER A 17 9.52 1.17 -12.53
CA SER A 17 8.38 0.73 -13.36
C SER A 17 8.83 -0.14 -14.52
N GLU A 18 9.78 0.33 -15.33
CA GLU A 18 10.28 -0.39 -16.50
C GLU A 18 10.86 -1.77 -16.14
N THR A 19 11.71 -1.83 -15.11
CA THR A 19 12.30 -3.09 -14.63
C THR A 19 11.25 -4.06 -14.09
N LEU A 20 10.19 -3.54 -13.44
CA LEU A 20 9.08 -4.37 -12.94
C LEU A 20 8.24 -4.89 -14.10
N GLU A 21 7.92 -4.05 -15.09
CA GLU A 21 7.19 -4.43 -16.28
C GLU A 21 7.88 -5.59 -17.00
N GLU A 22 9.17 -5.47 -17.32
CA GLU A 22 9.96 -6.52 -17.95
C GLU A 22 9.94 -7.85 -17.17
N ARG A 23 10.02 -7.76 -15.83
CA ARG A 23 9.96 -8.96 -14.97
C ARG A 23 8.58 -9.61 -14.96
N ILE A 24 7.52 -8.81 -14.94
CA ILE A 24 6.14 -9.28 -14.97
C ILE A 24 5.85 -9.94 -16.30
N ASP A 25 6.20 -9.30 -17.41
CA ASP A 25 6.01 -9.82 -18.76
C ASP A 25 6.69 -11.18 -18.93
N LYS A 26 7.93 -11.31 -18.44
CA LYS A 26 8.67 -12.59 -18.47
C LYS A 26 7.99 -13.69 -17.67
N ILE A 27 7.39 -13.40 -16.52
CA ILE A 27 6.68 -14.37 -15.70
C ILE A 27 5.39 -14.84 -16.38
N PHE A 28 4.69 -13.93 -17.06
CA PHE A 28 3.39 -14.21 -17.65
C PHE A 28 3.45 -14.69 -19.10
N CYS A 29 4.61 -14.63 -19.78
CA CYS A 29 4.73 -15.06 -21.19
C CYS A 29 4.39 -16.56 -21.42
N GLU A 30 4.53 -17.40 -20.39
CA GLU A 30 4.24 -18.84 -20.47
C GLU A 30 2.97 -19.24 -19.67
N ARG A 31 2.23 -18.27 -19.13
CA ARG A 31 1.03 -18.51 -18.31
C ARG A 31 -0.25 -18.24 -19.11
N SER A 32 -1.29 -18.97 -18.77
CA SER A 32 -2.64 -18.75 -19.31
C SER A 32 -3.44 -17.67 -18.55
N ASP A 33 -2.95 -17.24 -17.39
CA ASP A 33 -3.57 -16.19 -16.60
C ASP A 33 -3.44 -14.83 -17.28
N THR A 34 -4.41 -13.97 -17.06
CA THR A 34 -4.37 -12.59 -17.59
C THR A 34 -3.80 -11.63 -16.55
N TYR A 35 -2.98 -10.69 -17.00
CA TYR A 35 -2.47 -9.63 -16.15
C TYR A 35 -2.65 -8.26 -16.78
N LEU A 36 -2.63 -7.22 -15.94
CA LEU A 36 -2.65 -5.83 -16.31
C LEU A 36 -1.71 -5.04 -15.40
N ILE A 37 -0.91 -4.16 -15.99
CA ILE A 37 -0.06 -3.24 -15.27
C ILE A 37 -0.73 -1.87 -15.25
N TYR A 38 -0.87 -1.28 -14.05
CA TYR A 38 -1.40 0.04 -13.85
C TYR A 38 -0.39 0.92 -13.10
N ILE A 39 0.07 1.97 -13.77
CA ILE A 39 1.00 2.95 -13.17
C ILE A 39 0.17 4.07 -12.56
N THR A 40 0.35 4.30 -11.25
CA THR A 40 -0.39 5.33 -10.52
C THR A 40 0.07 6.74 -10.92
N LYS A 41 -0.89 7.66 -10.99
CA LYS A 41 -0.69 9.04 -11.46
C LYS A 41 -0.55 10.05 -10.32
N GLY A 42 -0.88 9.65 -9.09
CA GLY A 42 -0.83 10.54 -7.94
C GLY A 42 -1.51 9.98 -6.69
N PRO A 43 -1.63 10.79 -5.64
CA PRO A 43 -2.27 10.37 -4.39
C PRO A 43 -3.72 9.91 -4.58
N ASN A 44 -4.10 8.84 -3.89
CA ASN A 44 -5.39 8.13 -3.92
C ASN A 44 -5.73 7.43 -5.26
N ASP A 45 -4.87 7.49 -6.27
CA ASP A 45 -5.14 6.89 -7.57
C ASP A 45 -5.20 5.35 -7.48
N ALA A 46 -4.34 4.73 -6.66
CA ALA A 46 -4.41 3.30 -6.39
C ALA A 46 -5.76 2.91 -5.74
N THR A 47 -6.25 3.69 -4.76
CA THR A 47 -7.55 3.46 -4.13
C THR A 47 -8.68 3.47 -5.16
N PHE A 48 -8.71 4.51 -6.02
CA PHE A 48 -9.77 4.65 -7.03
C PHE A 48 -9.74 3.52 -8.06
N PHE A 49 -8.57 3.19 -8.58
CA PHE A 49 -8.43 2.12 -9.56
C PHE A 49 -8.84 0.76 -9.00
N ILE A 50 -8.30 0.38 -7.83
CA ILE A 50 -8.59 -0.90 -7.17
C ILE A 50 -10.09 -0.99 -6.86
N LYS A 51 -10.65 0.05 -6.23
CA LYS A 51 -12.07 0.07 -5.88
C LYS A 51 -12.98 -0.06 -7.10
N LYS A 52 -12.69 0.69 -8.17
CA LYS A 52 -13.44 0.61 -9.42
C LYS A 52 -13.39 -0.79 -10.02
N THR A 53 -12.19 -1.37 -10.13
CA THR A 53 -11.98 -2.71 -10.68
C THR A 53 -12.70 -3.77 -9.84
N SER A 54 -12.64 -3.68 -8.52
CA SER A 54 -13.33 -4.59 -7.61
C SER A 54 -14.86 -4.49 -7.76
N ILE A 55 -15.42 -3.28 -7.82
CA ILE A 55 -16.86 -3.08 -8.03
C ILE A 55 -17.31 -3.68 -9.39
N GLU A 56 -16.59 -3.39 -10.46
CA GLU A 56 -16.91 -3.90 -11.81
C GLU A 56 -16.87 -5.43 -11.84
N ASN A 57 -15.93 -6.03 -11.13
CA ASN A 57 -15.84 -7.49 -11.01
C ASN A 57 -17.02 -8.08 -10.22
N GLU A 58 -17.35 -7.53 -9.05
CA GLU A 58 -18.47 -8.01 -8.22
C GLU A 58 -19.83 -7.85 -8.91
N GLN A 59 -19.98 -6.86 -9.78
CA GLN A 59 -21.19 -6.63 -10.56
C GLN A 59 -21.26 -7.49 -11.83
N SER A 60 -20.20 -8.21 -12.17
CA SER A 60 -20.21 -9.11 -13.31
C SER A 60 -21.12 -10.33 -13.07
N LYS A 61 -21.58 -10.98 -14.13
CA LYS A 61 -22.39 -12.21 -14.03
C LYS A 61 -21.63 -13.38 -13.38
N ASN A 62 -20.32 -13.39 -13.55
CA ASN A 62 -19.41 -14.41 -13.02
C ASN A 62 -18.19 -13.68 -12.43
N PRO A 63 -18.24 -13.24 -11.16
CA PRO A 63 -17.08 -12.63 -10.52
C PRO A 63 -15.89 -13.60 -10.50
N GLU A 64 -14.72 -13.10 -10.88
CA GLU A 64 -13.48 -13.86 -10.85
C GLU A 64 -12.64 -13.42 -9.66
N ASP A 65 -11.77 -14.31 -9.18
CA ASP A 65 -10.76 -13.94 -8.21
C ASP A 65 -9.73 -12.97 -8.83
N ILE A 66 -9.54 -11.84 -8.17
CA ILE A 66 -8.59 -10.79 -8.57
C ILE A 66 -7.51 -10.67 -7.51
N THR A 67 -6.24 -10.66 -7.94
CA THR A 67 -5.10 -10.35 -7.08
C THR A 67 -4.44 -9.04 -7.51
N PHE A 68 -4.36 -8.08 -6.58
CA PHE A 68 -3.65 -6.83 -6.75
C PHE A 68 -2.24 -6.94 -6.15
N TYR A 69 -1.22 -6.77 -6.97
CA TYR A 69 0.20 -6.73 -6.58
C TYR A 69 0.61 -5.27 -6.40
N ILE A 70 0.81 -4.86 -5.16
CA ILE A 70 1.06 -3.46 -4.82
C ILE A 70 2.56 -3.20 -4.86
N CYS A 71 3.04 -2.71 -6.00
CA CYS A 71 4.44 -2.34 -6.22
C CYS A 71 4.66 -0.90 -5.70
N GLY A 72 4.91 -0.80 -4.39
CA GLY A 72 4.97 0.50 -3.72
C GLY A 72 5.55 0.44 -2.32
N GLY A 73 5.28 1.47 -1.53
CA GLY A 73 5.61 1.55 -0.11
C GLY A 73 4.35 1.60 0.76
N ASP A 74 4.53 1.92 2.06
CA ASP A 74 3.44 1.94 3.06
C ASP A 74 2.26 2.83 2.64
N GLY A 75 2.52 3.96 1.96
CA GLY A 75 1.47 4.86 1.45
C GLY A 75 0.64 4.20 0.35
N THR A 76 1.27 3.50 -0.59
CA THR A 76 0.56 2.79 -1.66
C THR A 76 -0.22 1.59 -1.10
N CYS A 77 0.34 0.90 -0.10
CA CYS A 77 -0.37 -0.17 0.62
C CYS A 77 -1.59 0.35 1.37
N PHE A 78 -1.48 1.52 2.01
CA PHE A 78 -2.61 2.18 2.66
C PHE A 78 -3.71 2.53 1.65
N GLU A 79 -3.36 3.04 0.49
CA GLU A 79 -4.33 3.30 -0.58
C GLU A 79 -5.00 2.01 -1.05
N ALA A 80 -4.23 0.94 -1.23
CA ALA A 80 -4.73 -0.33 -1.72
C ALA A 80 -5.72 -0.98 -0.75
N VAL A 81 -5.41 -1.03 0.55
CA VAL A 81 -6.35 -1.61 1.53
C VAL A 81 -7.68 -0.86 1.57
N ASN A 82 -7.65 0.47 1.39
CA ASN A 82 -8.86 1.29 1.32
C ASN A 82 -9.63 1.15 -0.01
N GLY A 83 -9.02 0.55 -1.01
CA GLY A 83 -9.67 0.20 -2.27
C GLY A 83 -10.27 -1.21 -2.29
N ILE A 84 -9.71 -2.13 -1.47
CA ILE A 84 -10.03 -3.56 -1.57
C ILE A 84 -11.01 -4.05 -0.51
N VAL A 85 -11.03 -3.45 0.68
CA VAL A 85 -11.88 -3.93 1.79
C VAL A 85 -13.36 -3.86 1.42
N GLY A 86 -14.06 -4.98 1.64
CA GLY A 86 -15.48 -5.14 1.32
C GLY A 86 -15.77 -5.84 -0.01
N TYR A 87 -14.74 -6.26 -0.75
CA TYR A 87 -14.86 -6.98 -2.02
C TYR A 87 -14.29 -8.40 -1.88
N PRO A 88 -15.13 -9.43 -1.72
CA PRO A 88 -14.71 -10.79 -1.35
C PRO A 88 -13.86 -11.50 -2.40
N HIS A 89 -14.00 -11.15 -3.68
CA HIS A 89 -13.18 -11.72 -4.76
C HIS A 89 -11.88 -10.95 -5.02
N SER A 90 -11.58 -9.95 -4.18
CA SER A 90 -10.40 -9.12 -4.35
C SER A 90 -9.38 -9.38 -3.24
N ARG A 91 -8.14 -9.62 -3.61
CA ARG A 91 -7.01 -9.90 -2.74
C ARG A 91 -5.86 -8.96 -3.04
N MET A 92 -4.91 -8.82 -2.12
CA MET A 92 -3.70 -8.05 -2.38
C MET A 92 -2.46 -8.70 -1.80
N THR A 93 -1.34 -8.46 -2.46
CA THR A 93 0.00 -8.71 -1.94
C THR A 93 0.89 -7.50 -2.20
N ILE A 94 2.07 -7.45 -1.60
CA ILE A 94 2.95 -6.28 -1.66
C ILE A 94 4.27 -6.68 -2.32
N VAL A 95 4.68 -5.92 -3.34
CA VAL A 95 6.03 -5.96 -3.91
C VAL A 95 6.77 -4.72 -3.37
N PRO A 96 7.73 -4.89 -2.43
CA PRO A 96 8.29 -3.78 -1.66
C PRO A 96 9.32 -2.99 -2.45
N VAL A 97 8.91 -1.97 -3.15
CA VAL A 97 9.81 -1.00 -3.80
C VAL A 97 9.94 0.32 -3.02
N GLY A 98 9.18 0.47 -1.95
CA GLY A 98 9.22 1.62 -1.05
C GLY A 98 10.40 1.59 -0.07
N SER A 99 10.57 2.67 0.70
CA SER A 99 11.72 2.85 1.59
C SER A 99 11.61 2.14 2.95
N CYS A 100 10.41 1.88 3.45
CA CYS A 100 10.18 1.34 4.80
C CYS A 100 9.47 -0.02 4.77
N ASN A 101 8.32 -0.11 4.15
CA ASN A 101 7.49 -1.32 4.01
C ASN A 101 7.26 -2.00 5.37
N ASP A 102 6.75 -1.21 6.33
CA ASP A 102 6.71 -1.60 7.74
C ASP A 102 5.81 -2.82 7.99
N PHE A 103 4.73 -2.96 7.24
CA PHE A 103 3.84 -4.12 7.37
C PHE A 103 4.56 -5.44 7.08
N LEU A 104 5.45 -5.49 6.08
CA LEU A 104 6.15 -6.71 5.71
C LEU A 104 7.17 -7.19 6.77
N LYS A 105 7.57 -6.32 7.68
CA LYS A 105 8.53 -6.68 8.75
C LYS A 105 7.96 -7.67 9.76
N VAL A 106 6.63 -7.77 9.86
CA VAL A 106 5.95 -8.76 10.72
C VAL A 106 5.79 -10.12 10.01
N LEU A 107 5.85 -10.14 8.68
CA LEU A 107 5.69 -11.34 7.86
C LEU A 107 7.06 -11.96 7.56
N LYS A 108 7.65 -12.64 8.56
CA LYS A 108 8.98 -13.24 8.43
C LYS A 108 8.94 -14.52 7.59
N GLY A 109 10.01 -14.76 6.81
CA GLY A 109 10.19 -16.01 6.05
C GLY A 109 9.66 -15.96 4.62
N TYR A 110 9.09 -14.85 4.17
CA TYR A 110 8.61 -14.67 2.80
C TYR A 110 9.51 -13.73 2.01
N ASP A 111 9.80 -14.10 0.76
CA ASP A 111 10.50 -13.23 -0.20
C ASP A 111 9.49 -12.46 -1.06
N PHE A 112 9.09 -11.30 -0.61
CA PHE A 112 8.15 -10.42 -1.32
C PHE A 112 8.75 -9.76 -2.58
N MET A 113 10.05 -9.91 -2.84
CA MET A 113 10.68 -9.48 -4.10
C MET A 113 10.58 -10.54 -5.19
N ASN A 114 10.26 -11.77 -4.84
CA ASN A 114 10.05 -12.85 -5.79
C ASN A 114 8.59 -12.85 -6.29
N ILE A 115 8.33 -12.11 -7.37
CA ILE A 115 6.99 -11.96 -7.95
C ILE A 115 6.39 -13.31 -8.37
N GLU A 116 7.21 -14.22 -8.90
CA GLU A 116 6.75 -15.56 -9.31
C GLU A 116 6.25 -16.37 -8.09
N ALA A 117 6.98 -16.30 -6.98
CA ALA A 117 6.54 -16.92 -5.73
C ALA A 117 5.24 -16.30 -5.20
N LEU A 118 5.05 -14.97 -5.34
CA LEU A 118 3.82 -14.30 -4.94
C LEU A 118 2.62 -14.70 -5.82
N VAL A 119 2.84 -14.90 -7.12
CA VAL A 119 1.79 -15.34 -8.07
C VAL A 119 1.33 -16.76 -7.76
N ASN A 120 2.23 -17.62 -7.31
CA ASN A 120 1.95 -19.02 -6.99
C ASN A 120 1.73 -19.26 -5.48
N GLY A 121 1.76 -18.22 -4.67
CA GLY A 121 1.69 -18.31 -3.21
C GLY A 121 0.30 -18.63 -2.67
N GLU A 122 0.27 -19.08 -1.40
CA GLU A 122 -0.96 -19.30 -0.67
C GLU A 122 -1.51 -18.00 -0.08
N GLU A 123 -2.81 -17.95 0.07
CA GLU A 123 -3.52 -16.81 0.63
C GLU A 123 -3.68 -16.93 2.15
N GLN A 124 -3.61 -15.81 2.83
CA GLN A 124 -3.85 -15.71 4.25
C GLN A 124 -4.81 -14.55 4.56
N ASN A 125 -5.76 -14.81 5.43
CA ASN A 125 -6.61 -13.77 5.98
C ASN A 125 -5.82 -12.98 7.03
N ILE A 126 -5.92 -11.66 6.96
CA ILE A 126 -5.31 -10.75 7.93
C ILE A 126 -6.36 -9.79 8.47
N ASP A 127 -6.23 -9.44 9.74
CA ASP A 127 -7.06 -8.41 10.35
C ASP A 127 -6.59 -7.02 9.91
N VAL A 128 -7.54 -6.09 9.78
CA VAL A 128 -7.27 -4.69 9.48
C VAL A 128 -7.90 -3.79 10.54
N LEU A 129 -7.21 -2.71 10.88
CA LEU A 129 -7.75 -1.69 11.77
C LEU A 129 -8.68 -0.77 10.97
N LYS A 130 -9.91 -0.59 11.45
CA LYS A 130 -10.82 0.43 10.94
C LYS A 130 -10.82 1.63 11.87
N VAL A 131 -10.50 2.79 11.34
CA VAL A 131 -10.55 4.06 12.09
C VAL A 131 -11.44 5.03 11.30
N ASN A 132 -12.62 5.29 11.84
CA ASN A 132 -13.71 5.99 11.13
C ASN A 132 -13.99 5.31 9.78
N ASP A 133 -13.76 6.03 8.67
CA ASP A 133 -14.04 5.53 7.31
C ASP A 133 -12.80 4.98 6.60
N ARG A 134 -11.70 4.73 7.32
CA ARG A 134 -10.44 4.28 6.75
C ARG A 134 -9.92 3.01 7.39
N TYR A 135 -9.19 2.23 6.59
CA TYR A 135 -8.56 0.99 7.02
C TYR A 135 -7.04 1.13 7.04
N SER A 136 -6.40 0.49 7.99
CA SER A 136 -4.94 0.42 8.11
C SER A 136 -4.49 -1.02 8.30
N LEU A 137 -3.42 -1.42 7.60
CA LEU A 137 -2.80 -2.75 7.71
C LEU A 137 -1.92 -2.90 8.97
N ASN A 138 -1.44 -1.80 9.51
CA ASN A 138 -0.40 -1.85 10.54
C ASN A 138 -0.81 -1.07 11.80
N VAL A 139 -0.74 0.25 11.76
CA VAL A 139 -0.97 1.10 12.92
C VAL A 139 -1.83 2.32 12.57
N ALA A 140 -2.54 2.83 13.59
CA ALA A 140 -3.19 4.14 13.54
C ALA A 140 -2.61 5.02 14.66
N ASN A 141 -1.93 6.08 14.29
CA ASN A 141 -1.25 6.97 15.24
C ASN A 141 -2.11 8.19 15.58
N ILE A 142 -2.09 8.58 16.86
CA ILE A 142 -2.78 9.77 17.38
C ILE A 142 -1.77 10.62 18.18
N GLY A 143 -1.91 11.95 18.11
CA GLY A 143 -1.13 12.85 18.93
C GLY A 143 0.24 13.19 18.33
N PHE A 144 1.31 13.03 19.11
CA PHE A 144 2.66 13.46 18.73
C PHE A 144 3.15 12.79 17.46
N ASP A 145 3.08 11.45 17.39
CA ASP A 145 3.51 10.69 16.22
C ASP A 145 2.77 11.09 14.94
N ALA A 146 1.45 11.25 15.02
CA ALA A 146 0.65 11.70 13.88
C ALA A 146 1.09 13.08 13.40
N LYS A 147 1.39 14.02 14.34
CA LYS A 147 1.89 15.37 14.01
C LYS A 147 3.28 15.31 13.37
N VAL A 148 4.17 14.45 13.87
CA VAL A 148 5.52 14.25 13.32
C VAL A 148 5.42 13.69 11.91
N ASN A 149 4.61 12.65 11.69
CA ASN A 149 4.42 12.06 10.37
C ASN A 149 3.83 13.07 9.37
N TYR A 150 2.82 13.84 9.77
CA TYR A 150 2.24 14.88 8.94
C TYR A 150 3.27 15.95 8.54
N ASP A 151 4.05 16.45 9.48
CA ASP A 151 5.10 17.45 9.22
C ASP A 151 6.25 16.85 8.38
N CYS A 152 6.60 15.56 8.58
CA CYS A 152 7.60 14.87 7.79
C CYS A 152 7.22 14.82 6.31
N VAL A 153 5.99 14.42 5.99
CA VAL A 153 5.48 14.39 4.62
C VAL A 153 5.41 15.79 4.03
N ARG A 154 4.85 16.76 4.78
CA ARG A 154 4.69 18.15 4.35
C ARG A 154 6.01 18.83 4.00
N PHE A 155 7.08 18.53 4.73
CA PHE A 155 8.39 19.18 4.54
C PHE A 155 9.39 18.30 3.78
N ARG A 156 8.98 17.13 3.30
CA ARG A 156 9.88 16.19 2.63
C ARG A 156 10.66 16.82 1.47
N TYR A 157 10.02 17.68 0.69
CA TYR A 157 10.65 18.35 -0.46
C TYR A 157 11.79 19.33 -0.06
N LYS A 158 11.88 19.73 1.22
CA LYS A 158 12.93 20.63 1.74
C LYS A 158 14.22 19.89 2.08
N TYR A 159 14.20 18.56 2.13
CA TYR A 159 15.31 17.76 2.64
C TYR A 159 15.72 16.69 1.62
N LYS A 160 17.04 16.42 1.56
CA LYS A 160 17.62 15.41 0.66
C LYS A 160 17.23 13.98 1.04
N THR A 161 16.95 13.72 2.33
CA THR A 161 16.61 12.40 2.83
C THR A 161 15.38 12.41 3.73
N VAL A 162 14.66 11.27 3.77
CA VAL A 162 13.52 11.07 4.69
C VAL A 162 13.95 11.28 6.14
N LYS A 163 15.13 10.76 6.51
CA LYS A 163 15.69 10.87 7.86
C LYS A 163 15.81 12.34 8.30
N GLN A 164 16.32 13.21 7.43
CA GLN A 164 16.44 14.65 7.75
C GLN A 164 15.07 15.30 7.93
N SER A 165 14.10 15.01 7.06
CA SER A 165 12.73 15.51 7.19
C SER A 165 12.09 15.04 8.50
N TYR A 166 12.26 13.77 8.86
CA TYR A 166 11.73 13.17 10.08
C TYR A 166 12.34 13.79 11.33
N THR A 167 13.68 13.93 11.38
CA THR A 167 14.38 14.59 12.50
C THR A 167 13.90 16.03 12.67
N HIS A 168 13.76 16.79 11.58
CA HIS A 168 13.23 18.14 11.65
C HIS A 168 11.79 18.17 12.18
N ALA A 169 10.95 17.26 11.73
CA ALA A 169 9.56 17.16 12.19
C ALA A 169 9.49 16.83 13.69
N ILE A 170 10.34 15.94 14.20
CA ILE A 170 10.44 15.66 15.64
C ILE A 170 10.80 16.93 16.40
N VAL A 171 11.93 17.56 16.08
CA VAL A 171 12.42 18.77 16.78
C VAL A 171 11.36 19.85 16.78
N ARG A 172 10.75 20.13 15.62
CA ARG A 172 9.69 21.13 15.50
C ARG A 172 8.49 20.85 16.41
N ASN A 173 8.07 19.57 16.50
CA ASN A 173 6.89 19.21 17.28
C ASN A 173 7.16 19.11 18.79
N LEU A 174 8.41 18.93 19.22
CA LEU A 174 8.78 19.00 20.64
C LEU A 174 8.52 20.39 21.26
N PHE A 175 8.58 21.45 20.46
CA PHE A 175 8.29 22.83 20.92
C PHE A 175 6.82 23.23 20.77
N LYS A 176 5.94 22.31 20.35
CA LYS A 176 4.49 22.53 20.29
C LYS A 176 3.79 21.90 21.48
N LYS A 177 2.52 22.25 21.66
CA LYS A 177 1.65 21.54 22.62
C LYS A 177 1.59 20.05 22.28
N LEU A 178 2.04 19.20 23.20
CA LEU A 178 2.19 17.75 22.98
C LEU A 178 0.89 16.97 23.20
N GLY A 179 -0.08 17.52 23.93
CA GLY A 179 -1.30 16.79 24.27
C GLY A 179 -2.56 17.48 23.74
N ASP A 180 -3.47 16.66 23.23
CA ASP A 180 -4.85 17.04 22.97
C ASP A 180 -5.77 16.03 23.65
N LYS A 181 -6.94 16.48 24.12
CA LYS A 181 -7.97 15.57 24.65
C LYS A 181 -8.72 14.99 23.48
N VAL A 182 -8.74 13.66 23.38
CA VAL A 182 -9.50 12.92 22.36
C VAL A 182 -10.46 11.95 23.07
N LYS A 183 -11.61 11.72 22.46
CA LYS A 183 -12.50 10.64 22.83
C LYS A 183 -12.29 9.51 21.81
N ILE A 184 -11.97 8.34 22.30
CA ILE A 184 -11.84 7.12 21.49
C ILE A 184 -12.93 6.16 21.95
N THR A 185 -13.65 5.63 20.99
CA THR A 185 -14.60 4.53 21.19
C THR A 185 -14.09 3.35 20.39
N VAL A 186 -14.03 2.18 20.98
CA VAL A 186 -13.50 0.96 20.37
C VAL A 186 -14.57 -0.11 20.47
N ASP A 187 -14.90 -0.73 19.33
CA ASP A 187 -15.78 -1.91 19.22
C ASP A 187 -17.12 -1.76 19.97
N ASP A 188 -17.94 -0.83 19.53
CA ASP A 188 -19.32 -0.63 20.01
C ASP A 188 -20.33 -1.55 19.33
#